data_a20b6f30c2c9d9acdd7efe3f3d743e80
#
_entry.id   a20b6f30c2c9d9acdd7efe3f3d743e80
#
_cell.length_a   1.000
_cell.length_b   1.000
_cell.length_c   1.000
_cell.angle_alpha   90.00
_cell.angle_beta   90.00
_cell.angle_gamma   90.00
#
_symmetry.space_group_name_H-M   'P 1'
#
loop_
_entity.id
_entity.type
_entity.pdbx_description
1 polymer ?
#
loop_
_entity_poly.entity_id
_entity_poly.type
_entity_poly.pdbx_seq_one_letter_code
_entity_poly.pdbx_strand_id
1 'polypeptide(L)'
;MASLSELARLGFLDPQRIAELDPDVFLAACREQPAVHRFPGSMATRIQDLCAVLVRDYGGDGSRVWTEATDAADLAARLGALPGFGEMKVRTVMVLLHRQYGVDLPGLAERMPAHQTLGDVRTAEELATYQAGKRAAKAAKRAASA
;
A
#
# COMPACT_ATOMS: atom_id res chain seq x y z
N MET A 1 1.62 -4.10 -14.32
CA MET A 1 1.35 -3.11 -13.26
C MET A 1 1.79 -1.73 -13.77
N ALA A 2 0.88 -1.04 -14.41
CA ALA A 2 1.15 0.25 -15.04
C ALA A 2 0.70 1.44 -14.19
N SER A 3 0.13 1.20 -13.04
CA SER A 3 -0.71 2.14 -12.34
C SER A 3 0.01 3.38 -11.78
N LEU A 4 1.21 3.23 -11.19
CA LEU A 4 1.90 4.39 -10.60
C LEU A 4 2.54 5.27 -11.68
N SER A 5 3.12 4.67 -12.72
CA SER A 5 3.70 5.42 -13.84
C SER A 5 2.62 6.18 -14.62
N GLU A 6 1.44 5.60 -14.75
CA GLU A 6 0.32 6.26 -15.43
C GLU A 6 -0.27 7.40 -14.59
N LEU A 7 -0.49 7.19 -13.30
CA LEU A 7 -0.89 8.26 -12.38
C LEU A 7 0.15 9.37 -12.32
N ALA A 8 1.45 9.04 -12.35
CA ALA A 8 2.53 10.01 -12.42
C ALA A 8 2.48 10.83 -13.71
N ARG A 9 2.29 10.18 -14.86
CA ARG A 9 2.14 10.85 -16.18
C ARG A 9 0.97 11.82 -16.20
N LEU A 10 -0.13 11.46 -15.53
CA LEU A 10 -1.33 12.29 -15.42
C LEU A 10 -1.21 13.37 -14.33
N GLY A 11 -0.10 13.41 -13.58
CA GLY A 11 0.10 14.35 -12.48
C GLY A 11 -0.71 14.01 -11.22
N PHE A 12 -1.17 12.77 -11.06
CA PHE A 12 -1.96 12.29 -9.93
C PHE A 12 -1.08 11.63 -8.85
N LEU A 13 -0.03 12.31 -8.41
CA LEU A 13 0.80 11.88 -7.26
C LEU A 13 0.65 12.80 -6.05
N ASP A 14 -0.07 13.90 -6.19
CA ASP A 14 -0.34 14.85 -5.12
C ASP A 14 -1.68 14.50 -4.45
N PRO A 15 -1.68 14.13 -3.15
CA PRO A 15 -2.90 13.83 -2.40
C PRO A 15 -3.93 14.96 -2.42
N GLN A 16 -3.49 16.21 -2.31
CA GLN A 16 -4.37 17.37 -2.36
C GLN A 16 -5.14 17.42 -3.68
N ARG A 17 -4.41 17.32 -4.77
CA ARG A 17 -5.00 17.35 -6.12
C ARG A 17 -5.97 16.19 -6.36
N ILE A 18 -5.63 14.98 -5.89
CA ILE A 18 -6.52 13.81 -6.03
C ILE A 18 -7.78 13.98 -5.19
N ALA A 19 -7.67 14.50 -3.96
CA ALA A 19 -8.80 14.70 -3.07
C ALA A 19 -9.80 15.74 -3.61
N GLU A 20 -9.31 16.76 -4.30
CA GLU A 20 -10.11 17.86 -4.88
C GLU A 20 -10.68 17.54 -6.27
N LEU A 21 -10.20 16.48 -6.93
CA LEU A 21 -10.63 16.14 -8.27
C LEU A 21 -12.08 15.65 -8.30
N ASP A 22 -12.80 16.02 -9.35
CA ASP A 22 -14.13 15.45 -9.62
C ASP A 22 -14.05 13.91 -9.69
N PRO A 23 -14.90 13.16 -8.94
CA PRO A 23 -14.82 11.70 -8.86
C PRO A 23 -14.97 11.00 -10.22
N ASP A 24 -15.80 11.54 -11.13
CA ASP A 24 -16.01 10.93 -12.44
C ASP A 24 -14.78 11.14 -13.33
N VAL A 25 -14.14 12.31 -13.23
CA VAL A 25 -12.88 12.61 -13.95
C VAL A 25 -11.76 11.68 -13.45
N PHE A 26 -11.62 11.51 -12.13
CA PHE A 26 -10.61 10.61 -11.58
C PHE A 26 -10.90 9.15 -11.92
N LEU A 27 -12.16 8.73 -11.86
CA LEU A 27 -12.58 7.39 -12.25
C LEU A 27 -12.28 7.10 -13.72
N ALA A 28 -12.53 8.05 -14.62
CA ALA A 28 -12.19 7.90 -16.04
C ALA A 28 -10.69 7.67 -16.24
N ALA A 29 -9.86 8.47 -15.58
CA ALA A 29 -8.40 8.29 -15.61
C ALA A 29 -7.95 6.93 -15.04
N CYS A 30 -8.58 6.45 -13.96
CA CYS A 30 -8.29 5.14 -13.37
C CYS A 30 -8.69 3.95 -14.26
N ARG A 31 -9.63 4.14 -15.17
CA ARG A 31 -10.10 3.15 -16.15
C ARG A 31 -9.28 3.12 -17.45
N GLU A 32 -8.56 4.21 -17.75
CA GLU A 32 -7.71 4.29 -18.94
C GLU A 32 -6.70 3.14 -18.96
N GLN A 33 -6.51 2.51 -20.13
CA GLN A 33 -5.61 1.37 -20.23
C GLN A 33 -4.14 1.80 -20.33
N PRO A 34 -3.27 1.17 -19.55
CA PRO A 34 -3.48 0.06 -18.61
C PRO A 34 -4.09 0.54 -17.29
N ALA A 35 -5.29 0.04 -16.96
CA ALA A 35 -6.05 0.48 -15.79
C ALA A 35 -5.29 0.29 -14.46
N VAL A 36 -5.53 1.19 -13.50
CA VAL A 36 -4.85 1.15 -12.17
C VAL A 36 -5.12 -0.14 -11.41
N HIS A 37 -6.27 -0.77 -11.65
CA HIS A 37 -6.67 -2.02 -11.01
C HIS A 37 -7.73 -2.74 -11.83
N ARG A 38 -7.88 -4.07 -11.64
CA ARG A 38 -8.96 -4.86 -12.29
C ARG A 38 -10.37 -4.41 -11.91
N PHE A 39 -10.53 -3.69 -10.80
CA PHE A 39 -11.76 -3.06 -10.35
C PHE A 39 -11.52 -1.55 -10.16
N PRO A 40 -11.40 -0.78 -11.25
CA PRO A 40 -10.96 0.60 -11.19
C PRO A 40 -11.93 1.51 -10.44
N GLY A 41 -13.24 1.25 -10.51
CA GLY A 41 -14.24 2.05 -9.81
C GLY A 41 -14.05 2.06 -8.29
N SER A 42 -14.05 0.89 -7.67
CA SER A 42 -13.84 0.79 -6.21
C SER A 42 -12.44 1.23 -5.77
N MET A 43 -11.45 1.12 -6.66
CA MET A 43 -10.10 1.58 -6.38
C MET A 43 -9.99 3.10 -6.44
N ALA A 44 -10.62 3.75 -7.42
CA ALA A 44 -10.64 5.21 -7.52
C ALA A 44 -11.24 5.84 -6.26
N THR A 45 -12.42 5.38 -5.82
CA THR A 45 -13.04 5.86 -4.58
C THR A 45 -12.10 5.71 -3.38
N ARG A 46 -11.50 4.53 -3.19
CA ARG A 46 -10.58 4.29 -2.07
C ARG A 46 -9.32 5.17 -2.12
N ILE A 47 -8.81 5.47 -3.30
CA ILE A 47 -7.67 6.37 -3.46
C ILE A 47 -8.08 7.79 -3.08
N GLN A 48 -9.23 8.28 -3.52
CA GLN A 48 -9.70 9.60 -3.15
C GLN A 48 -9.98 9.73 -1.65
N ASP A 49 -10.65 8.73 -1.05
CA ASP A 49 -10.89 8.69 0.39
C ASP A 49 -9.59 8.72 1.19
N LEU A 50 -8.58 7.95 0.75
CA LEU A 50 -7.25 7.94 1.37
C LEU A 50 -6.58 9.32 1.25
N CYS A 51 -6.62 9.93 0.07
CA CYS A 51 -6.03 11.25 -0.16
C CYS A 51 -6.74 12.32 0.68
N ALA A 52 -8.07 12.27 0.80
CA ALA A 52 -8.83 13.19 1.65
C ALA A 52 -8.41 13.08 3.13
N VAL A 53 -8.19 11.87 3.65
CA VAL A 53 -7.68 11.65 5.00
C VAL A 53 -6.25 12.18 5.14
N LEU A 54 -5.37 11.92 4.17
CA LEU A 54 -3.99 12.44 4.20
C LEU A 54 -3.97 13.97 4.21
N VAL A 55 -4.83 14.61 3.44
CA VAL A 55 -4.95 16.09 3.43
C VAL A 55 -5.45 16.60 4.77
N ARG A 56 -6.54 16.03 5.29
CA ARG A 56 -7.16 16.48 6.54
C ARG A 56 -6.26 16.30 7.76
N ASP A 57 -5.64 15.12 7.90
CA ASP A 57 -4.97 14.71 9.13
C ASP A 57 -3.45 14.91 9.08
N TYR A 58 -2.86 14.95 7.87
CA TYR A 58 -1.41 15.00 7.66
C TYR A 58 -0.98 16.16 6.74
N GLY A 59 -1.89 17.08 6.38
CA GLY A 59 -1.58 18.23 5.53
C GLY A 59 -1.15 17.84 4.11
N GLY A 60 -1.59 16.68 3.60
CA GLY A 60 -1.23 16.15 2.29
C GLY A 60 0.13 15.45 2.24
N ASP A 61 0.89 15.45 3.33
CA ASP A 61 2.18 14.76 3.42
C ASP A 61 2.02 13.36 4.03
N GLY A 62 1.96 12.34 3.17
CA GLY A 62 1.84 10.95 3.58
C GLY A 62 3.01 10.45 4.45
N SER A 63 4.20 11.10 4.39
CA SER A 63 5.34 10.70 5.20
C SER A 63 5.09 10.94 6.70
N ARG A 64 4.25 11.89 7.05
CA ARG A 64 3.89 12.22 8.44
C ARG A 64 3.19 11.07 9.16
N VAL A 65 2.59 10.14 8.44
CA VAL A 65 2.01 8.91 9.04
C VAL A 65 3.04 8.15 9.86
N TRP A 66 4.29 8.07 9.38
CA TRP A 66 5.35 7.34 10.08
C TRP A 66 6.39 8.24 10.76
N THR A 67 6.64 9.46 10.26
CA THR A 67 7.60 10.37 10.88
C THR A 67 7.10 10.98 12.18
N GLU A 68 5.79 11.05 12.36
CA GLU A 68 5.13 11.49 13.60
C GLU A 68 4.74 10.34 14.53
N ALA A 69 4.95 9.09 14.12
CA ALA A 69 4.67 7.93 14.96
C ALA A 69 5.70 7.82 16.09
N THR A 70 5.24 7.56 17.30
CA THR A 70 6.08 7.48 18.50
C THR A 70 6.66 6.10 18.71
N ASP A 71 5.98 5.04 18.27
CA ASP A 71 6.36 3.65 18.36
C ASP A 71 5.64 2.77 17.34
N ALA A 72 5.92 1.48 17.32
CA ALA A 72 5.31 0.53 16.41
C ALA A 72 3.80 0.34 16.60
N ALA A 73 3.27 0.57 17.80
CA ALA A 73 1.84 0.47 18.06
C ALA A 73 1.10 1.68 17.52
N ASP A 74 1.64 2.89 17.74
CA ASP A 74 1.12 4.13 17.17
C ASP A 74 1.18 4.10 15.63
N LEU A 75 2.31 3.65 15.05
CA LEU A 75 2.41 3.46 13.59
C LEU A 75 1.33 2.51 13.07
N ALA A 76 1.10 1.38 13.72
CA ALA A 76 0.07 0.43 13.31
C ALA A 76 -1.33 1.04 13.40
N ALA A 77 -1.62 1.81 14.45
CA ALA A 77 -2.89 2.51 14.63
C ALA A 77 -3.11 3.57 13.54
N ARG A 78 -2.12 4.40 13.25
CA ARG A 78 -2.16 5.42 12.19
C ARG A 78 -2.41 4.80 10.82
N LEU A 79 -1.67 3.74 10.47
CA LEU A 79 -1.87 3.02 9.23
C LEU A 79 -3.25 2.35 9.16
N GLY A 80 -3.71 1.75 10.27
CA GLY A 80 -5.02 1.09 10.35
C GLY A 80 -6.21 2.04 10.25
N ALA A 81 -6.01 3.31 10.59
CA ALA A 81 -7.02 4.36 10.43
C ALA A 81 -7.19 4.84 8.98
N LEU A 82 -6.24 4.51 8.09
CA LEU A 82 -6.32 4.91 6.69
C LEU A 82 -7.38 4.10 5.93
N PRO A 83 -8.19 4.73 5.07
CA PRO A 83 -9.19 4.05 4.26
C PRO A 83 -8.62 2.91 3.42
N GLY A 84 -9.21 1.73 3.52
CA GLY A 84 -8.79 0.55 2.78
C GLY A 84 -7.55 -0.16 3.32
N PHE A 85 -7.04 0.23 4.50
CA PHE A 85 -5.94 -0.44 5.19
C PHE A 85 -6.48 -1.45 6.20
N GLY A 86 -6.52 -2.71 5.80
CA GLY A 86 -6.73 -3.82 6.73
C GLY A 86 -5.39 -4.31 7.31
N GLU A 87 -5.47 -5.20 8.31
CA GLU A 87 -4.32 -5.72 9.05
C GLU A 87 -3.14 -6.19 8.17
N MET A 88 -3.44 -6.88 7.07
CA MET A 88 -2.40 -7.36 6.14
C MET A 88 -1.64 -6.22 5.47
N LYS A 89 -2.34 -5.15 5.04
CA LYS A 89 -1.69 -3.98 4.44
C LYS A 89 -0.87 -3.22 5.47
N VAL A 90 -1.41 -3.01 6.67
CA VAL A 90 -0.68 -2.39 7.79
C VAL A 90 0.64 -3.12 8.01
N ARG A 91 0.60 -4.45 8.19
CA ARG A 91 1.79 -5.27 8.39
C ARG A 91 2.78 -5.17 7.23
N THR A 92 2.29 -5.22 5.98
CA THR A 92 3.15 -5.11 4.79
C THR A 92 3.84 -3.75 4.71
N VAL A 93 3.12 -2.66 4.99
CA VAL A 93 3.69 -1.30 4.97
C VAL A 93 4.69 -1.11 6.10
N MET A 94 4.43 -1.61 7.31
CA MET A 94 5.41 -1.58 8.40
C MET A 94 6.71 -2.30 8.04
N VAL A 95 6.63 -3.48 7.40
CA VAL A 95 7.83 -4.21 6.91
C VAL A 95 8.57 -3.39 5.86
N LEU A 96 7.85 -2.82 4.91
CA LEU A 96 8.43 -2.00 3.85
C LEU A 96 9.14 -0.76 4.42
N LEU A 97 8.49 -0.04 5.33
CA LEU A 97 9.06 1.13 6.00
C LEU A 97 10.35 0.78 6.75
N HIS A 98 10.32 -0.30 7.54
CA HIS A 98 11.48 -0.73 8.32
C HIS A 98 12.63 -1.23 7.41
N ARG A 99 12.35 -2.19 6.52
CA ARG A 99 13.40 -2.91 5.77
C ARG A 99 13.91 -2.18 4.52
N GLN A 100 13.07 -1.36 3.89
CA GLN A 100 13.45 -0.67 2.66
C GLN A 100 13.74 0.81 2.87
N TYR A 101 13.06 1.46 3.80
CA TYR A 101 13.20 2.90 4.05
C TYR A 101 13.95 3.22 5.35
N GLY A 102 14.37 2.19 6.11
CA GLY A 102 15.17 2.37 7.33
C GLY A 102 14.41 3.05 8.47
N VAL A 103 13.07 3.02 8.46
CA VAL A 103 12.29 3.54 9.58
C VAL A 103 12.52 2.66 10.79
N ASP A 104 13.04 3.28 11.86
CA ASP A 104 13.30 2.62 13.13
C ASP A 104 12.50 3.30 14.23
N LEU A 105 11.58 2.54 14.83
CA LEU A 105 10.70 2.99 15.91
C LEU A 105 10.73 1.94 17.04
N PRO A 106 10.55 2.37 18.30
CA PRO A 106 10.47 1.44 19.43
C PRO A 106 9.46 0.30 19.17
N GLY A 107 9.91 -0.94 19.33
CA GLY A 107 9.09 -2.14 19.15
C GLY A 107 8.79 -2.50 17.67
N LEU A 108 9.38 -1.82 16.69
CA LEU A 108 9.11 -2.11 15.28
C LEU A 108 9.88 -3.36 14.81
N ALA A 109 11.14 -3.49 15.19
CA ALA A 109 11.97 -4.64 14.82
C ALA A 109 11.39 -5.97 15.32
N GLU A 110 10.84 -5.98 16.54
CA GLU A 110 10.23 -7.15 17.17
C GLU A 110 8.93 -7.60 16.48
N ARG A 111 8.29 -6.69 15.76
CA ARG A 111 7.08 -6.98 14.97
C ARG A 111 7.37 -7.49 13.56
N MET A 112 8.64 -7.51 13.15
CA MET A 112 9.01 -7.98 11.82
C MET A 112 8.85 -9.50 11.72
N PRO A 113 8.18 -10.01 10.65
CA PRO A 113 8.06 -11.44 10.45
C PRO A 113 9.43 -12.06 10.13
N ALA A 114 9.68 -13.26 10.65
CA ALA A 114 10.90 -14.02 10.34
C ALA A 114 10.94 -14.52 8.88
N HIS A 115 9.77 -14.62 8.22
CA HIS A 115 9.66 -15.04 6.83
C HIS A 115 9.58 -13.86 5.87
N GLN A 116 9.95 -14.10 4.62
CA GLN A 116 9.85 -13.11 3.55
C GLN A 116 8.39 -12.71 3.30
N THR A 117 8.16 -11.41 3.14
CA THR A 117 6.86 -10.81 2.83
C THR A 117 6.92 -10.04 1.52
N LEU A 118 5.79 -9.54 1.04
CA LEU A 118 5.77 -8.65 -0.12
C LEU A 118 6.55 -7.33 0.15
N GLY A 119 6.65 -6.91 1.41
CA GLY A 119 7.43 -5.73 1.80
C GLY A 119 8.96 -5.91 1.64
N ASP A 120 9.43 -7.13 1.44
CA ASP A 120 10.85 -7.44 1.22
C ASP A 120 11.25 -7.45 -0.26
N VAL A 121 10.27 -7.38 -1.17
CA VAL A 121 10.48 -7.50 -2.62
C VAL A 121 10.89 -6.15 -3.20
N ARG A 122 12.05 -6.11 -3.87
CA ARG A 122 12.62 -4.89 -4.46
C ARG A 122 12.67 -4.91 -5.99
N THR A 123 12.74 -6.12 -6.58
CA THR A 123 12.89 -6.29 -8.03
C THR A 123 11.74 -7.11 -8.63
N ALA A 124 11.57 -7.04 -9.94
CA ALA A 124 10.59 -7.85 -10.67
C ALA A 124 10.91 -9.35 -10.57
N GLU A 125 12.18 -9.73 -10.53
CA GLU A 125 12.64 -11.12 -10.40
C GLU A 125 12.32 -11.67 -9.01
N GLU A 126 12.60 -10.88 -7.96
CA GLU A 126 12.22 -11.23 -6.58
C GLU A 126 10.71 -11.37 -6.42
N LEU A 127 9.93 -10.49 -7.10
CA LEU A 127 8.47 -10.59 -7.11
C LEU A 127 8.00 -11.90 -7.75
N ALA A 128 8.58 -12.28 -8.89
CA ALA A 128 8.24 -13.53 -9.57
C ALA A 128 8.55 -14.73 -8.69
N THR A 129 9.72 -14.76 -8.05
CA THR A 129 10.15 -15.81 -7.11
C THR A 129 9.21 -15.90 -5.90
N TYR A 130 8.90 -14.76 -5.27
CA TYR A 130 7.97 -14.68 -4.15
C TYR A 130 6.57 -15.21 -4.53
N GLN A 131 6.06 -14.83 -5.70
CA GLN A 131 4.75 -15.27 -6.17
C GLN A 131 4.74 -16.79 -6.49
N ALA A 132 5.82 -17.31 -7.07
CA ALA A 132 5.96 -18.75 -7.33
C ALA A 132 5.95 -19.55 -6.02
N GLY A 133 6.71 -19.12 -5.01
CA GLY A 133 6.72 -19.73 -3.67
C GLY A 133 5.34 -19.72 -3.02
N LYS A 134 4.60 -18.63 -3.09
CA LYS A 134 3.20 -18.56 -2.57
C LYS A 134 2.25 -19.51 -3.29
N ARG A 135 2.38 -19.67 -4.61
CA ARG A 135 1.55 -20.61 -5.39
C ARG A 135 1.86 -22.06 -4.99
N ALA A 136 3.13 -22.41 -4.86
CA ALA A 136 3.57 -23.73 -4.43
C ALA A 136 3.06 -24.07 -3.01
N ALA A 137 3.22 -23.16 -2.06
CA ALA A 137 2.71 -23.32 -0.69
C ALA A 137 1.18 -23.50 -0.65
N LYS A 138 0.44 -22.74 -1.47
CA LYS A 138 -1.02 -22.87 -1.57
C LYS A 138 -1.44 -24.21 -2.18
N ALA A 139 -0.71 -24.70 -3.19
CA ALA A 139 -0.95 -26.01 -3.82
C ALA A 139 -0.70 -27.15 -2.83
N ALA A 140 0.43 -27.11 -2.10
CA ALA A 140 0.76 -28.08 -1.06
C ALA A 140 -0.31 -28.13 0.05
N LYS A 141 -0.79 -26.97 0.51
CA LYS A 141 -1.85 -26.89 1.52
C LYS A 141 -3.17 -27.48 1.03
N ARG A 142 -3.52 -27.29 -0.24
CA ARG A 142 -4.73 -27.91 -0.84
C ARG A 142 -4.60 -29.42 -0.95
N ALA A 143 -3.43 -29.92 -1.35
CA ALA A 143 -3.17 -31.35 -1.43
C ALA A 143 -3.21 -32.05 -0.06
N ALA A 144 -2.77 -31.36 0.99
CA ALA A 144 -2.81 -31.89 2.36
C ALA A 144 -4.21 -31.86 3.01
N SER A 145 -5.17 -31.12 2.41
CA SER A 145 -6.56 -31.00 2.91
C SER A 145 -7.58 -31.80 2.07
N ALA A 146 -7.13 -32.53 1.06
CA ALA A 146 -7.93 -33.42 0.21
C ALA A 146 -7.73 -34.87 0.61
#